data_00650e0e3044a2bcfb74b1d6c1323fbc
#
_entry.id   00650e0e3044a2bcfb74b1d6c1323fbc
#
_cell.length_a   1.000
_cell.length_b   1.000
_cell.length_c   1.000
_cell.angle_alpha   90.00
_cell.angle_beta   90.00
_cell.angle_gamma   90.00
#
_symmetry.space_group_name_H-M   'P 1'
#
loop_
_entity.id
_entity.type
_entity.pdbx_description
1 polymer ?
#
loop_
_entity_poly.entity_id
_entity_poly.type
_entity_poly.pdbx_seq_one_letter_code
_entity_poly.pdbx_strand_id
1 'polypeptide(L)'
;MGKILSFLSGFGRQSRTGLVALRTEGKKVSYAHGAASGSGKPVVISCGEAEWRGDAASLARAYREFGFGSNTRCATLLAAGDYQISAVEAPNVPEAELKAALRGLI
;
A
#
# COMPACT_ATOMS: atom_id res chain seq x y z
N MET A 1 -3.31 14.54 8.45
CA MET A 1 -4.06 14.73 7.19
C MET A 1 -3.24 15.40 6.10
N GLY A 2 -2.44 16.42 6.43
CA GLY A 2 -1.63 17.14 5.44
C GLY A 2 -0.67 16.27 4.64
N LYS A 3 -0.05 15.26 5.26
CA LYS A 3 0.87 14.36 4.57
C LYS A 3 0.18 13.50 3.53
N ILE A 4 -1.04 13.06 3.78
CA ILE A 4 -1.81 12.25 2.83
C ILE A 4 -2.22 13.11 1.64
N LEU A 5 -2.69 14.31 1.89
CA LEU A 5 -3.08 15.24 0.82
C LEU A 5 -1.90 15.59 -0.08
N SER A 6 -0.75 15.86 0.51
CA SER A 6 0.47 16.17 -0.24
C SER A 6 0.91 14.98 -1.09
N PHE A 7 0.84 13.78 -0.56
CA PHE A 7 1.18 12.53 -1.24
C PHE A 7 0.29 12.32 -2.47
N LEU A 8 -1.02 12.44 -2.30
CA LEU A 8 -1.99 12.26 -3.39
C LEU A 8 -1.84 13.34 -4.46
N SER A 9 -1.58 14.57 -4.07
CA SER A 9 -1.32 15.66 -5.02
C SER A 9 -0.10 15.39 -5.88
N GLY A 10 0.98 14.87 -5.29
CA GLY A 10 2.18 14.50 -6.02
C GLY A 10 1.92 13.42 -7.07
N PHE A 11 1.16 12.41 -6.72
CA PHE A 11 0.77 11.36 -7.66
C PHE A 11 -0.19 11.85 -8.74
N GLY A 12 -1.12 12.72 -8.39
CA GLY A 12 -2.07 13.29 -9.33
C GLY A 12 -1.41 14.06 -10.47
N ARG A 13 -0.23 14.64 -10.23
CA ARG A 13 0.54 15.31 -11.27
C ARG A 13 1.22 14.35 -12.23
N GLN A 14 1.67 13.21 -11.72
CA GLN A 14 2.48 12.26 -12.46
C GLN A 14 1.66 11.19 -13.14
N SER A 15 0.46 10.92 -12.64
CA SER A 15 -0.38 9.84 -13.11
C SER A 15 -1.83 10.28 -13.07
N ARG A 16 -2.52 10.06 -14.18
CA ARG A 16 -3.98 10.27 -14.25
C ARG A 16 -4.72 9.28 -13.38
N THR A 17 -4.07 8.16 -13.07
CA THR A 17 -4.68 7.09 -12.28
C THR A 17 -4.63 7.35 -10.77
N GLY A 18 -3.78 8.31 -10.34
CA GLY A 18 -3.69 8.62 -8.92
C GLY A 18 -3.05 7.52 -8.09
N LEU A 19 -3.64 7.21 -6.95
CA LEU A 19 -3.14 6.23 -6.01
C LEU A 19 -4.23 5.23 -5.65
N VAL A 20 -3.86 3.96 -5.65
CA VAL A 20 -4.73 2.89 -5.15
C VAL A 20 -4.27 2.51 -3.74
N ALA A 21 -5.18 2.58 -2.79
CA ALA A 21 -4.93 2.08 -1.43
C ALA A 21 -5.58 0.70 -1.30
N LEU A 22 -4.79 -0.29 -0.91
CA LEU A 22 -5.25 -1.65 -0.66
C LEU A 22 -5.26 -1.92 0.83
N ARG A 23 -6.28 -2.59 1.29
CA ARG A 23 -6.35 -3.06 2.67
C ARG A 23 -6.71 -4.53 2.67
N THR A 24 -5.97 -5.32 3.43
CA THR A 24 -6.27 -6.74 3.61
C THR A 24 -6.83 -6.95 5.00
N GLU A 25 -7.86 -7.75 5.11
CA GLU A 25 -8.47 -8.14 6.38
C GLU A 25 -8.96 -9.57 6.24
N GLY A 26 -8.26 -10.49 6.89
CA GLY A 26 -8.54 -11.91 6.73
C GLY A 26 -8.37 -12.34 5.28
N LYS A 27 -9.40 -12.91 4.70
CA LYS A 27 -9.41 -13.35 3.30
C LYS A 27 -10.01 -12.33 2.34
N LYS A 28 -10.25 -11.11 2.80
CA LYS A 28 -10.76 -10.04 1.97
C LYS A 28 -9.69 -9.02 1.68
N VAL A 29 -9.69 -8.52 0.46
CA VAL A 29 -8.90 -7.35 0.08
C VAL A 29 -9.87 -6.30 -0.45
N SER A 30 -9.73 -5.09 0.04
CA SER A 30 -10.52 -3.96 -0.44
C SER A 30 -9.59 -2.89 -1.01
N TYR A 31 -10.11 -2.06 -1.90
CA TYR A 31 -9.34 -0.98 -2.47
C TYR A 31 -10.16 0.30 -2.51
N ALA A 32 -9.45 1.40 -2.50
CA ALA A 32 -9.98 2.71 -2.83
C ALA A 32 -9.01 3.36 -3.81
N HIS A 33 -9.54 3.82 -4.94
CA HIS A 33 -8.76 4.52 -5.95
C HIS A 33 -9.01 6.01 -5.80
N GLY A 34 -8.00 6.75 -5.44
CA GLY A 34 -8.07 8.19 -5.23
C GLY A 34 -7.23 8.94 -6.23
N ALA A 35 -7.65 10.14 -6.55
CA ALA A 35 -6.91 11.05 -7.41
C ALA A 35 -7.06 12.48 -6.91
N ALA A 36 -6.11 13.35 -7.26
CA ALA A 36 -6.22 14.77 -6.96
C ALA A 36 -7.25 15.38 -7.88
N SER A 37 -8.14 16.20 -7.31
CA SER A 37 -9.09 16.98 -8.09
C SER A 37 -8.49 18.33 -8.47
N GLY A 38 -9.18 19.07 -9.35
CA GLY A 38 -8.78 20.42 -9.73
C GLY A 38 -8.74 21.40 -8.56
N SER A 39 -9.44 21.13 -7.47
CA SER A 39 -9.42 21.94 -6.25
C SER A 39 -8.28 21.56 -5.31
N GLY A 40 -7.46 20.57 -5.66
CA GLY A 40 -6.36 20.08 -4.83
C GLY A 40 -6.78 19.09 -3.75
N LYS A 41 -8.07 18.83 -3.57
CA LYS A 41 -8.55 17.83 -2.61
C LYS A 41 -8.61 16.48 -3.28
N PRO A 42 -8.18 15.40 -2.61
CA PRO A 42 -8.31 14.07 -3.18
C PRO A 42 -9.77 13.64 -3.24
N VAL A 43 -10.11 12.91 -4.29
CA VAL A 43 -11.45 12.34 -4.47
C VAL A 43 -11.30 10.84 -4.68
N VAL A 44 -12.26 10.07 -4.18
CA VAL A 44 -12.33 8.64 -4.45
C VAL A 44 -13.05 8.43 -5.77
N ILE A 45 -12.35 7.82 -6.73
CA ILE A 45 -12.88 7.54 -8.05
C ILE A 45 -13.67 6.23 -8.04
N SER A 46 -13.13 5.22 -7.36
CA SER A 46 -13.78 3.91 -7.28
C SER A 46 -13.31 3.18 -6.02
N CYS A 47 -14.08 2.19 -5.62
CA CYS A 47 -13.70 1.30 -4.53
C CYS A 47 -14.36 -0.06 -4.75
N GLY A 48 -13.83 -1.08 -4.10
CA GLY A 48 -14.37 -2.42 -4.24
C GLY A 48 -13.67 -3.40 -3.31
N GLU A 49 -14.11 -4.64 -3.36
CA GLU A 49 -13.55 -5.73 -2.56
C GLU A 49 -13.49 -7.02 -3.37
N ALA A 50 -12.58 -7.89 -2.97
CA ALA A 50 -12.44 -9.23 -3.53
C ALA A 50 -11.93 -10.17 -2.45
N GLU A 51 -11.93 -11.46 -2.74
CA GLU A 51 -11.32 -12.45 -1.89
C GLU A 51 -9.88 -12.72 -2.33
N TRP A 52 -9.04 -13.09 -1.40
CA TRP A 52 -7.67 -13.50 -1.65
C TRP A 52 -7.26 -14.62 -0.69
N ARG A 53 -6.15 -15.28 -0.98
CA ARG A 53 -5.69 -16.44 -0.22
C ARG A 53 -4.65 -16.14 0.85
N GLY A 54 -4.27 -14.88 1.00
CA GLY A 54 -3.24 -14.48 1.95
C GLY A 54 -1.82 -14.50 1.40
N ASP A 55 -1.64 -14.76 0.11
CA ASP A 55 -0.33 -14.77 -0.53
C ASP A 55 -0.19 -13.66 -1.58
N ALA A 56 1.04 -13.39 -1.98
CA ALA A 56 1.32 -12.32 -2.94
C ALA A 56 0.70 -12.58 -4.30
N ALA A 57 0.63 -13.83 -4.73
CA ALA A 57 0.06 -14.18 -6.05
C ALA A 57 -1.43 -13.89 -6.11
N SER A 58 -2.18 -14.25 -5.06
CA SER A 58 -3.61 -13.98 -5.02
C SER A 58 -3.90 -12.49 -4.85
N LEU A 59 -3.05 -11.76 -4.14
CA LEU A 59 -3.18 -10.32 -4.02
C LEU A 59 -2.95 -9.64 -5.37
N ALA A 60 -1.94 -10.05 -6.11
CA ALA A 60 -1.67 -9.53 -7.45
C ALA A 60 -2.84 -9.83 -8.42
N ARG A 61 -3.43 -11.01 -8.30
CA ARG A 61 -4.61 -11.37 -9.09
C ARG A 61 -5.78 -10.46 -8.78
N ALA A 62 -6.08 -10.24 -7.49
CA ALA A 62 -7.15 -9.34 -7.08
C ALA A 62 -6.92 -7.92 -7.62
N TYR A 63 -5.69 -7.45 -7.56
CA TYR A 63 -5.32 -6.14 -8.06
C TYR A 63 -5.60 -6.02 -9.57
N ARG A 64 -5.26 -7.04 -10.33
CA ARG A 64 -5.56 -7.07 -11.77
C ARG A 64 -7.06 -7.17 -12.05
N GLU A 65 -7.80 -7.93 -11.24
CA GLU A 65 -9.25 -8.03 -11.37
C GLU A 65 -9.95 -6.70 -11.10
N PHE A 66 -9.39 -5.87 -10.25
CA PHE A 66 -9.86 -4.51 -10.03
C PHE A 66 -9.61 -3.59 -11.22
N GLY A 67 -8.84 -4.04 -12.21
CA GLY A 67 -8.53 -3.27 -13.41
C GLY A 67 -7.24 -2.45 -13.33
N PHE A 68 -6.41 -2.69 -12.34
CA PHE A 68 -5.16 -1.96 -12.17
C PHE A 68 -3.98 -2.74 -12.74
N GLY A 69 -3.03 -2.03 -13.27
CA GLY A 69 -1.83 -2.60 -13.86
C GLY A 69 -0.55 -2.07 -13.21
N SER A 70 0.58 -2.42 -13.81
CA SER A 70 1.90 -2.05 -13.29
C SER A 70 2.17 -0.54 -13.29
N ASN A 71 1.39 0.23 -14.06
CA ASN A 71 1.54 1.69 -14.13
C ASN A 71 0.80 2.43 -13.01
N THR A 72 -0.01 1.72 -12.24
CA THR A 72 -0.77 2.32 -11.16
C THR A 72 0.02 2.21 -9.87
N ARG A 73 0.15 3.30 -9.16
CA ARG A 73 0.81 3.30 -7.86
C ARG A 73 -0.12 2.79 -6.78
N CYS A 74 0.42 1.99 -5.89
CA CYS A 74 -0.34 1.32 -4.86
C CYS A 74 0.31 1.48 -3.49
N ALA A 75 -0.50 1.73 -2.48
CA ALA A 75 -0.09 1.68 -1.09
C ALA A 75 -0.93 0.62 -0.38
N THR A 76 -0.32 -0.11 0.52
CA THR A 76 -1.02 -1.16 1.26
C THR A 76 -1.16 -0.74 2.72
N LEU A 77 -2.38 -0.88 3.24
CA LEU A 77 -2.68 -0.65 4.65
C LEU A 77 -2.71 -2.00 5.36
N LEU A 78 -1.92 -2.13 6.39
CA LEU A 78 -1.87 -3.35 7.18
C LEU A 78 -2.94 -3.32 8.26
N ALA A 79 -3.68 -4.42 8.40
CA ALA A 79 -4.58 -4.59 9.53
C ALA A 79 -3.79 -4.88 10.80
N ALA A 80 -4.37 -4.60 11.96
CA ALA A 80 -3.69 -4.73 13.24
C ALA A 80 -3.13 -6.13 13.52
N GLY A 81 -3.75 -7.18 12.95
CA GLY A 81 -3.27 -8.55 13.11
C GLY A 81 -2.22 -8.98 12.11
N ASP A 82 -1.91 -8.15 11.11
CA ASP A 82 -1.00 -8.51 10.02
C ASP A 82 0.45 -8.10 10.28
N TYR A 83 0.71 -7.40 11.36
CA TYR A 83 2.06 -6.96 11.68
C TYR A 83 2.31 -7.02 13.17
N GLN A 84 3.60 -7.04 13.49
CA GLN A 84 4.08 -6.97 14.86
C GLN A 84 5.16 -5.91 14.93
N ILE A 85 5.08 -5.05 15.94
CA ILE A 85 6.11 -4.06 16.19
C ILE A 85 6.97 -4.57 17.34
N SER A 86 8.26 -4.69 17.10
CA SER A 86 9.22 -5.12 18.10
C SER A 86 10.36 -4.12 18.19
N ALA A 87 10.78 -3.81 19.41
CA ALA A 87 11.96 -3.00 19.63
C ALA A 87 13.16 -3.95 19.81
N VAL A 88 14.19 -3.77 19.00
CA VAL A 88 15.40 -4.57 19.08
C VAL A 88 16.60 -3.63 19.14
N GLU A 89 17.68 -4.12 19.75
CA GLU A 89 18.93 -3.37 19.76
C GLU A 89 19.50 -3.32 18.34
N ALA A 90 19.91 -2.13 17.91
CA ALA A 90 20.42 -1.96 16.55
C ALA A 90 21.73 -2.75 16.38
N PRO A 91 21.81 -3.64 15.36
CA PRO A 91 23.05 -4.35 15.10
C PRO A 91 24.10 -3.40 14.54
N ASN A 92 25.35 -3.67 14.89
CA ASN A 92 26.48 -2.87 14.44
C ASN A 92 26.94 -3.33 13.05
N VAL A 93 26.14 -3.04 12.04
CA VAL A 93 26.40 -3.42 10.66
C VAL A 93 26.14 -2.24 9.73
N PRO A 94 26.71 -2.22 8.53
CA PRO A 94 26.40 -1.20 7.52
C PRO A 94 24.90 -1.19 7.20
N GLU A 95 24.39 -0.03 6.83
CA GLU A 95 22.98 0.15 6.51
C GLU A 95 22.49 -0.82 5.43
N ALA A 96 23.34 -1.12 4.45
CA ALA A 96 23.00 -2.07 3.38
C ALA A 96 22.74 -3.48 3.90
N GLU A 97 23.30 -3.84 5.03
CA GLU A 97 23.13 -5.17 5.64
C GLU A 97 22.11 -5.19 6.77
N LEU A 98 21.59 -4.04 7.13
CA LEU A 98 20.70 -3.90 8.30
C LEU A 98 19.47 -4.77 8.21
N LYS A 99 18.85 -4.84 7.04
CA LYS A 99 17.64 -5.63 6.83
C LYS A 99 17.87 -7.12 7.07
N ALA A 100 18.98 -7.65 6.57
CA ALA A 100 19.34 -9.05 6.77
C ALA A 100 19.70 -9.33 8.23
N ALA A 101 20.43 -8.42 8.87
CA ALA A 101 20.78 -8.56 10.27
C ALA A 101 19.55 -8.55 11.19
N LEU A 102 18.56 -7.68 10.90
CA LEU A 102 17.34 -7.60 11.68
C LEU A 102 16.50 -8.87 11.55
N ARG A 103 16.52 -9.53 10.40
CA ARG A 103 15.81 -10.80 10.21
C ARG A 103 16.32 -11.89 11.14
N GLY A 104 17.60 -11.88 11.47
CA GLY A 104 18.18 -12.83 12.40
C GLY A 104 17.79 -12.59 13.85
N LEU A 105 17.25 -11.41 14.19
CA LEU A 105 16.85 -11.05 15.55
C LEU A 105 15.38 -11.32 15.83
N ILE A 106 14.61 -11.64 14.80
CA ILE A 106 13.17 -11.91 14.89
C ILE A 106 12.88 -13.45 14.85
#